data_826ff9015a9212a0e2248fd7ebee4971
#
_entry.id   826ff9015a9212a0e2248fd7ebee4971
#
_cell.length_a   1.000
_cell.length_b   1.000
_cell.length_c   1.000
_cell.angle_alpha   90.00
_cell.angle_beta   90.00
_cell.angle_gamma   90.00
#
_symmetry.space_group_name_H-M   'P 1'
#
loop_
_entity.id
_entity.type
_entity.pdbx_description
1 polymer ?
#
loop_
_entity_poly.entity_id
_entity_poly.type
_entity_poly.pdbx_seq_one_letter_code
_entity_poly.pdbx_strand_id
1 'polypeptide(L)'
;MQRYVYRYVEGYVLTRWSVSNIIACTSVKREEVVEVVVDFGLSRISVRVMGKEVVFPEGLTIPLDYLSSLSENFAYKLINGSLQRLDLFSEGKYYKLKPVAPTAPPTLEINGVQMHRTTEMDPWKDTIIKVSALGPLKGKNVLDVCTGLGYSAIAEVLKGARHVTTVEKDPNVLYFASLNPWSRGLDDERIRIVLGDAVEVLKELESEEYDAVFHDPPRYSLAGELYSREFYSELYRVLKRGGKLFHYTGEPSKHSNISFIKGVKRRLEEVGFE
;
A
#
# COMPACT_ATOMS: atom_id res chain seq x y z
N MET A 1 -6.17 -8.38 -20.93
CA MET A 1 -6.01 -7.90 -19.51
C MET A 1 -6.65 -8.85 -18.52
N GLN A 2 -5.93 -9.29 -17.47
CA GLN A 2 -6.48 -10.14 -16.41
C GLN A 2 -7.02 -9.29 -15.28
N ARG A 3 -8.35 -9.29 -15.06
CA ARG A 3 -8.96 -8.65 -13.88
C ARG A 3 -8.61 -9.44 -12.62
N TYR A 4 -8.08 -8.77 -11.60
CA TYR A 4 -7.87 -9.34 -10.28
C TYR A 4 -9.09 -9.09 -9.40
N VAL A 5 -9.58 -10.14 -8.73
CA VAL A 5 -10.68 -10.04 -7.77
C VAL A 5 -10.07 -9.89 -6.39
N TYR A 6 -10.07 -8.66 -5.89
CA TYR A 6 -9.59 -8.37 -4.55
C TYR A 6 -10.55 -8.92 -3.50
N ARG A 7 -9.99 -9.48 -2.44
CA ARG A 7 -10.72 -9.89 -1.24
C ARG A 7 -9.85 -9.64 -0.03
N TYR A 8 -10.33 -8.81 0.89
CA TYR A 8 -9.65 -8.62 2.16
C TYR A 8 -9.71 -9.90 3.01
N VAL A 9 -8.62 -10.26 3.62
CA VAL A 9 -8.55 -11.38 4.57
C VAL A 9 -8.87 -10.85 5.95
N GLU A 10 -9.99 -11.29 6.53
CA GLU A 10 -10.42 -10.86 7.86
C GLU A 10 -9.44 -11.32 8.95
N GLY A 11 -9.46 -10.61 10.08
CA GLY A 11 -8.60 -10.85 11.23
C GLY A 11 -7.89 -9.58 11.69
N TYR A 12 -7.43 -9.58 12.94
CA TYR A 12 -6.76 -8.42 13.55
C TYR A 12 -5.27 -8.43 13.26
N VAL A 13 -4.72 -7.27 12.94
CA VAL A 13 -3.26 -7.11 12.80
C VAL A 13 -2.68 -6.57 14.10
N LEU A 14 -1.74 -7.30 14.65
CA LEU A 14 -0.96 -6.94 15.83
C LEU A 14 0.45 -6.51 15.44
N THR A 15 0.99 -5.59 16.22
CA THR A 15 2.40 -5.18 16.17
C THR A 15 2.96 -5.25 17.59
N ARG A 16 4.27 -5.10 17.75
CA ARG A 16 4.89 -4.98 19.08
C ARG A 16 4.25 -3.83 19.90
N TRP A 17 3.88 -2.74 19.24
CA TRP A 17 3.20 -1.61 19.90
C TRP A 17 1.79 -1.98 20.36
N SER A 18 1.04 -2.75 19.57
CA SER A 18 -0.31 -3.21 19.93
C SER A 18 -0.31 -3.97 21.26
N VAL A 19 0.70 -4.79 21.50
CA VAL A 19 0.76 -5.65 22.67
C VAL A 19 1.49 -5.03 23.88
N SER A 20 2.04 -3.84 23.73
CA SER A 20 2.81 -3.18 24.81
C SER A 20 1.99 -3.01 26.10
N ASN A 21 0.73 -2.62 25.99
CA ASN A 21 -0.17 -2.46 27.14
C ASN A 21 -0.48 -3.80 27.81
N ILE A 22 -0.65 -4.87 27.01
CA ILE A 22 -0.87 -6.23 27.54
C ILE A 22 0.34 -6.66 28.36
N ILE A 23 1.55 -6.44 27.82
CA ILE A 23 2.80 -6.82 28.49
C ILE A 23 2.99 -6.06 29.80
N ALA A 24 2.57 -4.80 29.86
CA ALA A 24 2.68 -3.99 31.09
C ALA A 24 1.77 -4.50 32.22
N CYS A 25 0.70 -5.24 31.91
CA CYS A 25 -0.26 -5.80 32.88
C CYS A 25 0.25 -7.08 33.57
N THR A 26 1.46 -7.56 33.30
CA THR A 26 1.99 -8.84 33.82
C THR A 26 2.17 -8.93 35.32
N SER A 27 2.04 -7.84 36.07
CA SER A 27 2.15 -7.83 37.53
C SER A 27 0.86 -8.10 38.28
N VAL A 28 -0.25 -8.28 37.57
CA VAL A 28 -1.59 -8.39 38.19
C VAL A 28 -1.98 -9.86 38.40
N LYS A 29 -2.25 -10.24 39.65
CA LYS A 29 -2.69 -11.59 40.07
C LYS A 29 -4.17 -11.87 39.75
N ARG A 30 -4.87 -11.00 39.07
CA ARG A 30 -6.32 -11.10 38.77
C ARG A 30 -6.55 -10.99 37.27
N GLU A 31 -7.67 -11.52 36.82
CA GLU A 31 -8.18 -11.30 35.47
C GLU A 31 -8.33 -9.79 35.20
N GLU A 32 -7.77 -9.32 34.12
CA GLU A 32 -7.85 -7.92 33.70
C GLU A 32 -8.28 -7.83 32.25
N VAL A 33 -9.18 -6.86 31.96
CA VAL A 33 -9.57 -6.53 30.58
C VAL A 33 -8.73 -5.35 30.11
N VAL A 34 -8.03 -5.54 29.01
CA VAL A 34 -7.12 -4.54 28.42
C VAL A 34 -7.61 -4.17 27.03
N GLU A 35 -7.71 -2.86 26.79
CA GLU A 35 -7.98 -2.35 25.44
C GLU A 35 -6.69 -2.32 24.63
N VAL A 36 -6.73 -2.87 23.42
CA VAL A 36 -5.60 -3.01 22.52
C VAL A 36 -5.92 -2.33 21.19
N VAL A 37 -5.04 -1.43 20.77
CA VAL A 37 -5.09 -0.82 19.43
C VAL A 37 -4.51 -1.81 18.44
N VAL A 38 -5.28 -2.18 17.43
CA VAL A 38 -4.93 -3.14 16.38
C VAL A 38 -5.07 -2.52 15.00
N ASP A 39 -4.76 -3.27 13.95
CA ASP A 39 -4.95 -2.86 12.56
C ASP A 39 -4.23 -1.54 12.22
N PHE A 40 -3.04 -1.35 12.79
CA PHE A 40 -2.25 -0.12 12.64
C PHE A 40 -3.03 1.14 13.01
N GLY A 41 -3.84 1.06 14.07
CA GLY A 41 -4.60 2.19 14.61
C GLY A 41 -6.03 2.32 14.11
N LEU A 42 -6.47 1.49 13.17
CA LEU A 42 -7.84 1.56 12.63
C LEU A 42 -8.89 0.97 13.55
N SER A 43 -8.50 0.03 14.42
CA SER A 43 -9.45 -0.71 15.28
C SER A 43 -8.94 -0.82 16.71
N ARG A 44 -9.87 -1.08 17.63
CA ARG A 44 -9.59 -1.41 19.03
C ARG A 44 -10.34 -2.66 19.40
N ILE A 45 -9.72 -3.51 20.19
CA ILE A 45 -10.34 -4.72 20.75
C ILE A 45 -10.07 -4.81 22.24
N SER A 46 -10.96 -5.49 22.97
CA SER A 46 -10.74 -5.84 24.37
C SER A 46 -10.21 -7.26 24.47
N VAL A 47 -9.10 -7.45 25.13
CA VAL A 47 -8.54 -8.77 25.46
C VAL A 47 -8.60 -9.01 26.96
N ARG A 48 -8.70 -10.27 27.39
CA ARG A 48 -8.65 -10.65 28.81
C ARG A 48 -7.28 -11.24 29.11
N VAL A 49 -6.58 -10.67 30.07
CA VAL A 49 -5.31 -11.19 30.56
C VAL A 49 -5.59 -12.08 31.77
N MET A 50 -5.24 -13.36 31.69
CA MET A 50 -5.48 -14.38 32.70
C MET A 50 -4.15 -15.04 33.08
N GLY A 51 -3.44 -14.46 34.04
CA GLY A 51 -2.10 -14.93 34.41
C GLY A 51 -1.10 -14.81 33.27
N LYS A 52 -0.70 -15.97 32.72
CA LYS A 52 0.24 -16.01 31.57
C LYS A 52 -0.44 -16.16 30.21
N GLU A 53 -1.74 -16.06 30.16
CA GLU A 53 -2.51 -16.21 28.92
C GLU A 53 -3.28 -14.94 28.60
N VAL A 54 -3.44 -14.67 27.33
CA VAL A 54 -4.22 -13.57 26.79
C VAL A 54 -5.31 -14.13 25.89
N VAL A 55 -6.56 -13.87 26.26
CA VAL A 55 -7.74 -14.33 25.54
C VAL A 55 -8.22 -13.18 24.64
N PHE A 56 -8.12 -13.37 23.33
CA PHE A 56 -8.61 -12.47 22.30
C PHE A 56 -10.12 -12.66 22.07
N PRO A 57 -10.78 -11.71 21.39
CA PRO A 57 -12.12 -11.95 20.88
C PRO A 57 -12.20 -13.29 20.13
N GLU A 58 -13.38 -13.91 20.09
CA GLU A 58 -13.60 -15.24 19.48
C GLU A 58 -12.94 -16.41 20.23
N GLY A 59 -12.40 -16.17 21.44
CA GLY A 59 -11.90 -17.20 22.33
C GLY A 59 -10.50 -17.71 22.07
N LEU A 60 -9.77 -17.08 21.13
CA LEU A 60 -8.37 -17.43 20.92
C LEU A 60 -7.50 -17.05 22.12
N THR A 61 -6.76 -18.03 22.63
CA THR A 61 -5.81 -17.83 23.73
C THR A 61 -4.39 -17.88 23.22
N ILE A 62 -3.59 -16.86 23.54
CA ILE A 62 -2.19 -16.76 23.18
C ILE A 62 -1.34 -16.57 24.45
N PRO A 63 -0.25 -17.34 24.62
CA PRO A 63 0.66 -17.15 25.74
C PRO A 63 1.27 -15.74 25.75
N LEU A 64 1.30 -15.12 26.91
CA LEU A 64 1.86 -13.76 27.07
C LEU A 64 3.35 -13.70 26.71
N ASP A 65 4.11 -14.75 27.03
CA ASP A 65 5.53 -14.85 26.66
C ASP A 65 5.72 -14.83 25.14
N TYR A 66 4.79 -15.46 24.38
CA TYR A 66 4.82 -15.41 22.91
C TYR A 66 4.53 -13.99 22.39
N LEU A 67 3.52 -13.31 22.93
CA LEU A 67 3.24 -11.91 22.58
C LEU A 67 4.41 -10.99 22.94
N SER A 68 5.09 -11.27 24.03
CA SER A 68 6.27 -10.51 24.48
C SER A 68 7.48 -10.69 23.54
N SER A 69 7.53 -11.80 22.80
CA SER A 69 8.60 -12.11 21.84
C SER A 69 8.39 -11.50 20.45
N LEU A 70 7.24 -10.86 20.18
CA LEU A 70 6.96 -10.27 18.87
C LEU A 70 8.00 -9.20 18.51
N SER A 71 8.55 -9.28 17.31
CA SER A 71 9.54 -8.33 16.80
C SER A 71 8.86 -7.03 16.35
N GLU A 72 9.50 -5.90 16.60
CA GLU A 72 9.05 -4.57 16.15
C GLU A 72 9.09 -4.41 14.62
N ASN A 73 9.92 -5.22 13.96
CA ASN A 73 10.10 -5.15 12.51
C ASN A 73 9.05 -5.89 11.70
N PHE A 74 8.09 -6.54 12.36
CA PHE A 74 7.07 -7.36 11.70
C PHE A 74 5.67 -7.00 12.18
N ALA A 75 4.71 -7.15 11.27
CA ALA A 75 3.30 -7.23 11.59
C ALA A 75 2.89 -8.71 11.68
N TYR A 76 1.86 -8.97 12.48
CA TYR A 76 1.31 -10.30 12.71
C TYR A 76 -0.20 -10.23 12.57
N LYS A 77 -0.78 -11.16 11.82
CA LYS A 77 -2.23 -11.20 11.62
C LYS A 77 -2.84 -12.41 12.32
N LEU A 78 -3.89 -12.17 13.06
CA LEU A 78 -4.69 -13.18 13.70
C LEU A 78 -5.71 -13.70 12.69
N ILE A 79 -5.48 -14.92 12.18
CA ILE A 79 -6.30 -15.57 11.15
C ILE A 79 -6.60 -16.98 11.58
N ASN A 80 -7.88 -17.38 11.52
CA ASN A 80 -8.32 -18.75 11.79
C ASN A 80 -7.74 -19.34 13.09
N GLY A 81 -7.72 -18.55 14.16
CA GLY A 81 -7.23 -19.01 15.46
C GLY A 81 -5.70 -19.12 15.57
N SER A 82 -4.93 -18.59 14.66
CA SER A 82 -3.47 -18.54 14.72
C SER A 82 -2.92 -17.16 14.46
N LEU A 83 -1.78 -16.83 15.08
CA LEU A 83 -1.05 -15.60 14.85
C LEU A 83 0.04 -15.84 13.82
N GLN A 84 -0.13 -15.29 12.64
CA GLN A 84 0.78 -15.45 11.50
C GLN A 84 1.61 -14.20 11.28
N ARG A 85 2.94 -14.36 11.15
CA ARG A 85 3.83 -13.27 10.78
C ARG A 85 3.63 -12.91 9.30
N LEU A 86 3.53 -11.61 9.01
CA LEU A 86 3.22 -11.12 7.67
C LEU A 86 4.51 -10.91 6.86
N ASP A 87 5.14 -12.02 6.51
CA ASP A 87 6.27 -12.10 5.59
C ASP A 87 6.17 -13.34 4.71
N LEU A 88 6.83 -13.28 3.56
CA LEU A 88 6.81 -14.34 2.56
C LEU A 88 8.11 -14.34 1.76
N PHE A 89 8.68 -15.52 1.51
CA PHE A 89 9.70 -15.70 0.49
C PHE A 89 9.07 -16.41 -0.70
N SER A 90 9.08 -15.77 -1.87
CA SER A 90 8.49 -16.29 -3.09
C SER A 90 9.30 -15.83 -4.29
N GLU A 91 9.58 -16.73 -5.24
CA GLU A 91 10.28 -16.45 -6.51
C GLU A 91 11.58 -15.63 -6.35
N GLY A 92 12.37 -15.96 -5.33
CA GLY A 92 13.64 -15.29 -5.05
C GLY A 92 13.53 -13.91 -4.41
N LYS A 93 12.32 -13.48 -4.04
CA LYS A 93 12.07 -12.21 -3.34
C LYS A 93 11.58 -12.48 -1.94
N TYR A 94 11.99 -11.63 -1.00
CA TYR A 94 11.49 -11.60 0.36
C TYR A 94 10.59 -10.39 0.56
N TYR A 95 9.34 -10.65 0.89
CA TYR A 95 8.29 -9.65 1.13
C TYR A 95 7.99 -9.57 2.62
N LYS A 96 7.76 -8.36 3.11
CA LYS A 96 7.40 -8.14 4.51
C LYS A 96 6.48 -6.93 4.65
N LEU A 97 5.31 -7.11 5.28
CA LEU A 97 4.49 -5.99 5.70
C LEU A 97 5.11 -5.36 6.96
N LYS A 98 5.72 -4.19 6.78
CA LYS A 98 6.52 -3.53 7.80
C LYS A 98 5.73 -2.44 8.51
N PRO A 99 5.55 -2.55 9.84
CA PRO A 99 5.02 -1.45 10.65
C PRO A 99 5.97 -0.24 10.60
N VAL A 100 5.42 0.98 10.55
CA VAL A 100 6.21 2.22 10.53
C VAL A 100 5.98 3.08 11.76
N ALA A 101 4.80 3.00 12.36
CA ALA A 101 4.45 3.65 13.62
C ALA A 101 3.23 2.94 14.25
N PRO A 102 2.91 3.19 15.54
CA PRO A 102 1.83 2.52 16.25
C PRO A 102 0.45 2.63 15.59
N THR A 103 0.16 3.78 14.95
CA THR A 103 -1.14 4.12 14.38
C THR A 103 -1.03 4.67 12.96
N ALA A 104 -0.05 4.20 12.19
CA ALA A 104 0.15 4.60 10.81
C ALA A 104 0.05 3.39 9.88
N PRO A 105 -0.37 3.58 8.62
CA PRO A 105 -0.38 2.50 7.64
C PRO A 105 1.02 1.90 7.47
N PRO A 106 1.12 0.58 7.29
CA PRO A 106 2.40 -0.07 7.06
C PRO A 106 2.96 0.24 5.67
N THR A 107 4.21 -0.10 5.46
CA THR A 107 4.78 -0.20 4.11
C THR A 107 5.05 -1.66 3.76
N LEU A 108 5.07 -1.99 2.47
CA LEU A 108 5.62 -3.24 1.99
C LEU A 108 7.11 -3.07 1.73
N GLU A 109 7.92 -3.95 2.28
CA GLU A 109 9.35 -4.05 2.04
C GLU A 109 9.64 -5.29 1.19
N ILE A 110 10.30 -5.11 0.05
CA ILE A 110 10.72 -6.19 -0.86
C ILE A 110 12.23 -6.19 -0.94
N ASN A 111 12.88 -7.29 -0.55
CA ASN A 111 14.34 -7.42 -0.50
C ASN A 111 15.02 -6.24 0.22
N GLY A 112 14.44 -5.76 1.33
CA GLY A 112 14.96 -4.62 2.10
C GLY A 112 14.62 -3.24 1.55
N VAL A 113 13.97 -3.14 0.39
CA VAL A 113 13.54 -1.86 -0.21
C VAL A 113 12.08 -1.59 0.14
N GLN A 114 11.82 -0.46 0.80
CA GLN A 114 10.48 -0.03 1.16
C GLN A 114 9.79 0.65 -0.03
N MET A 115 8.52 0.31 -0.24
CA MET A 115 7.71 0.91 -1.32
C MET A 115 7.34 2.36 -1.05
N HIS A 116 7.07 2.72 0.21
CA HIS A 116 6.57 4.03 0.57
C HIS A 116 7.61 4.83 1.33
N ARG A 117 7.46 6.16 1.29
CA ARG A 117 8.17 7.05 2.19
C ARG A 117 7.68 6.81 3.63
N THR A 118 8.62 6.64 4.57
CA THR A 118 8.35 6.36 5.99
C THR A 118 9.11 7.30 6.93
N THR A 119 10.00 8.12 6.39
CA THR A 119 10.77 9.11 7.14
C THR A 119 10.05 10.45 7.06
N GLU A 120 9.85 11.10 8.22
CA GLU A 120 9.16 12.39 8.39
C GLU A 120 7.67 12.40 8.02
N MET A 121 7.18 11.37 7.35
CA MET A 121 5.80 11.27 6.90
C MET A 121 5.36 9.81 6.82
N ASP A 122 4.13 9.52 7.20
CA ASP A 122 3.56 8.18 7.03
C ASP A 122 3.09 7.95 5.58
N PRO A 123 2.99 6.68 5.15
CA PRO A 123 2.60 6.32 3.79
C PRO A 123 1.27 6.92 3.32
N TRP A 124 0.28 7.05 4.21
CA TRP A 124 -1.03 7.60 3.84
C TRP A 124 -0.97 9.10 3.56
N LYS A 125 -0.30 9.86 4.43
CA LYS A 125 -0.13 11.30 4.23
C LYS A 125 0.66 11.60 2.97
N ASP A 126 1.75 10.87 2.69
CA ASP A 126 2.52 10.99 1.46
C ASP A 126 1.64 10.76 0.23
N THR A 127 0.84 9.68 0.26
CA THR A 127 -0.11 9.35 -0.81
C THR A 127 -1.15 10.46 -1.02
N ILE A 128 -1.76 10.98 0.04
CA ILE A 128 -2.77 12.04 -0.07
C ILE A 128 -2.18 13.31 -0.72
N ILE A 129 -0.94 13.68 -0.37
CA ILE A 129 -0.26 14.81 -0.97
C ILE A 129 -0.04 14.57 -2.46
N LYS A 130 0.49 13.41 -2.83
CA LYS A 130 0.74 13.03 -4.23
C LYS A 130 -0.54 13.02 -5.06
N VAL A 131 -1.59 12.35 -4.59
CA VAL A 131 -2.90 12.29 -5.29
C VAL A 131 -3.53 13.69 -5.39
N SER A 132 -3.28 14.56 -4.41
CA SER A 132 -3.79 15.93 -4.45
C SER A 132 -3.19 16.78 -5.56
N ALA A 133 -2.00 16.44 -6.06
CA ALA A 133 -1.37 17.12 -7.19
C ALA A 133 -2.12 16.92 -8.52
N LEU A 134 -2.92 15.85 -8.64
CA LEU A 134 -3.82 15.68 -9.79
C LEU A 134 -4.96 16.71 -9.83
N GLY A 135 -5.23 17.39 -8.70
CA GLY A 135 -6.34 18.34 -8.56
C GLY A 135 -7.68 17.63 -8.31
N PRO A 136 -8.81 18.24 -8.71
CA PRO A 136 -10.15 17.66 -8.48
C PRO A 136 -10.36 16.36 -9.25
N LEU A 137 -10.78 15.29 -8.59
CA LEU A 137 -11.04 13.97 -9.20
C LEU A 137 -12.53 13.63 -9.28
N LYS A 138 -13.43 14.47 -8.76
CA LYS A 138 -14.87 14.21 -8.75
C LYS A 138 -15.40 13.89 -10.15
N GLY A 139 -15.98 12.69 -10.30
CA GLY A 139 -16.57 12.22 -11.54
C GLY A 139 -15.58 11.79 -12.63
N LYS A 140 -14.26 11.76 -12.34
CA LYS A 140 -13.20 11.43 -13.29
C LYS A 140 -12.89 9.94 -13.32
N ASN A 141 -12.44 9.47 -14.49
CA ASN A 141 -11.80 8.18 -14.67
C ASN A 141 -10.29 8.35 -14.46
N VAL A 142 -9.70 7.57 -13.59
CA VAL A 142 -8.27 7.64 -13.24
C VAL A 142 -7.58 6.33 -13.59
N LEU A 143 -6.41 6.41 -14.18
CA LEU A 143 -5.48 5.29 -14.30
C LEU A 143 -4.39 5.45 -13.25
N ASP A 144 -4.28 4.47 -12.37
CA ASP A 144 -3.27 4.38 -11.32
C ASP A 144 -2.25 3.30 -11.71
N VAL A 145 -1.01 3.70 -11.91
CA VAL A 145 0.05 2.78 -12.35
C VAL A 145 0.91 2.38 -11.16
N CYS A 146 1.04 1.07 -10.95
CA CYS A 146 1.69 0.43 -9.80
C CYS A 146 0.84 0.51 -8.53
N THR A 147 -0.16 -0.39 -8.43
CA THR A 147 -1.10 -0.47 -7.30
C THR A 147 -0.43 -0.51 -5.93
N GLY A 148 0.64 -1.29 -5.78
CA GLY A 148 1.28 -1.51 -4.49
C GLY A 148 0.28 -2.00 -3.43
N LEU A 149 0.25 -1.34 -2.26
CA LEU A 149 -0.77 -1.60 -1.23
C LEU A 149 -2.11 -0.91 -1.50
N GLY A 150 -2.27 -0.24 -2.64
CA GLY A 150 -3.53 0.36 -3.08
C GLY A 150 -3.89 1.70 -2.45
N TYR A 151 -2.97 2.33 -1.76
CA TYR A 151 -3.26 3.60 -1.07
C TYR A 151 -3.63 4.73 -2.02
N SER A 152 -3.00 4.82 -3.19
CA SER A 152 -3.32 5.79 -4.23
C SER A 152 -4.72 5.58 -4.79
N ALA A 153 -5.05 4.37 -5.24
CA ALA A 153 -6.37 4.04 -5.78
C ALA A 153 -7.50 4.34 -4.77
N ILE A 154 -7.29 3.98 -3.49
CA ILE A 154 -8.25 4.29 -2.42
C ILE A 154 -8.38 5.82 -2.22
N ALA A 155 -7.27 6.55 -2.19
CA ALA A 155 -7.29 8.01 -2.03
C ALA A 155 -8.00 8.71 -3.20
N GLU A 156 -7.83 8.22 -4.43
CA GLU A 156 -8.49 8.73 -5.63
C GLU A 156 -10.00 8.57 -5.56
N VAL A 157 -10.47 7.40 -5.12
CA VAL A 157 -11.89 7.14 -4.88
C VAL A 157 -12.44 8.04 -3.78
N LEU A 158 -11.72 8.22 -2.67
CA LEU A 158 -12.12 9.13 -1.59
C LEU A 158 -12.17 10.60 -2.05
N LYS A 159 -11.38 10.99 -3.06
CA LYS A 159 -11.45 12.31 -3.72
C LYS A 159 -12.53 12.41 -4.79
N GLY A 160 -13.36 11.37 -4.92
CA GLY A 160 -14.54 11.37 -5.77
C GLY A 160 -14.34 10.87 -7.18
N ALA A 161 -13.25 10.16 -7.47
CA ALA A 161 -13.08 9.50 -8.76
C ALA A 161 -14.30 8.61 -9.06
N ARG A 162 -14.75 8.64 -10.32
CA ARG A 162 -15.86 7.83 -10.80
C ARG A 162 -15.42 6.37 -10.94
N HIS A 163 -14.28 6.16 -11.57
CA HIS A 163 -13.64 4.86 -11.74
C HIS A 163 -12.14 5.02 -11.63
N VAL A 164 -11.50 4.05 -10.99
CA VAL A 164 -10.05 3.91 -10.89
C VAL A 164 -9.67 2.56 -11.49
N THR A 165 -8.87 2.57 -12.56
CA THR A 165 -8.21 1.35 -13.04
C THR A 165 -6.79 1.38 -12.49
N THR A 166 -6.41 0.37 -11.68
CA THR A 166 -5.07 0.28 -11.13
C THR A 166 -4.37 -0.99 -11.60
N VAL A 167 -3.06 -0.91 -11.85
CA VAL A 167 -2.28 -1.98 -12.48
C VAL A 167 -1.17 -2.45 -11.55
N GLU A 168 -1.10 -3.76 -11.30
CA GLU A 168 -0.03 -4.39 -10.51
C GLU A 168 0.49 -5.64 -11.22
N LYS A 169 1.80 -5.77 -11.31
CA LYS A 169 2.41 -6.94 -11.95
C LYS A 169 2.71 -8.10 -11.01
N ASP A 170 2.89 -7.82 -9.73
CA ASP A 170 3.31 -8.81 -8.75
C ASP A 170 2.13 -9.29 -7.90
N PRO A 171 1.64 -10.53 -8.07
CA PRO A 171 0.52 -11.04 -7.30
C PRO A 171 0.81 -11.13 -5.80
N ASN A 172 2.08 -11.24 -5.39
CA ASN A 172 2.44 -11.23 -3.97
C ASN A 172 2.21 -9.85 -3.33
N VAL A 173 2.37 -8.77 -4.11
CA VAL A 173 2.05 -7.43 -3.64
C VAL A 173 0.55 -7.31 -3.35
N LEU A 174 -0.32 -7.79 -4.24
CA LEU A 174 -1.77 -7.83 -4.03
C LEU A 174 -2.17 -8.77 -2.88
N TYR A 175 -1.44 -9.87 -2.70
CA TYR A 175 -1.61 -10.73 -1.52
C TYR A 175 -1.34 -9.96 -0.22
N PHE A 176 -0.25 -9.20 -0.12
CA PHE A 176 0.01 -8.37 1.05
C PHE A 176 -0.99 -7.23 1.22
N ALA A 177 -1.49 -6.66 0.13
CA ALA A 177 -2.61 -5.72 0.19
C ALA A 177 -3.84 -6.38 0.82
N SER A 178 -4.16 -7.64 0.48
CA SER A 178 -5.30 -8.35 1.07
C SER A 178 -5.16 -8.62 2.58
N LEU A 179 -3.94 -8.65 3.09
CA LEU A 179 -3.66 -8.82 4.52
C LEU A 179 -3.63 -7.49 5.29
N ASN A 180 -3.53 -6.36 4.57
CA ASN A 180 -3.35 -5.04 5.15
C ASN A 180 -4.71 -4.35 5.43
N PRO A 181 -5.04 -4.02 6.68
CA PRO A 181 -6.30 -3.35 7.00
C PRO A 181 -6.51 -2.01 6.30
N TRP A 182 -5.44 -1.27 6.02
CA TRP A 182 -5.49 0.00 5.30
C TRP A 182 -5.79 -0.15 3.81
N SER A 183 -5.72 -1.37 3.28
CA SER A 183 -6.02 -1.71 1.89
C SER A 183 -7.46 -2.18 1.68
N ARG A 184 -8.30 -2.26 2.74
CA ARG A 184 -9.71 -2.72 2.63
C ARG A 184 -10.49 -1.95 1.57
N GLY A 185 -10.20 -0.67 1.41
CA GLY A 185 -10.86 0.17 0.40
C GLY A 185 -10.62 -0.25 -1.05
N LEU A 186 -9.72 -1.20 -1.34
CA LEU A 186 -9.56 -1.79 -2.68
C LEU A 186 -10.75 -2.65 -3.10
N ASP A 187 -11.64 -3.03 -2.18
CA ASP A 187 -12.90 -3.74 -2.47
C ASP A 187 -14.02 -2.81 -2.97
N ASP A 188 -13.76 -1.51 -3.12
CA ASP A 188 -14.72 -0.55 -3.68
C ASP A 188 -15.02 -0.89 -5.15
N GLU A 189 -16.30 -0.96 -5.53
CA GLU A 189 -16.74 -1.30 -6.88
C GLU A 189 -16.21 -0.37 -7.98
N ARG A 190 -15.82 0.86 -7.60
CA ARG A 190 -15.22 1.85 -8.49
C ARG A 190 -13.75 1.54 -8.82
N ILE A 191 -13.11 0.61 -8.08
CA ILE A 191 -11.70 0.23 -8.29
C ILE A 191 -11.66 -1.06 -9.12
N ARG A 192 -11.01 -1.00 -10.25
CA ARG A 192 -10.69 -2.16 -11.08
C ARG A 192 -9.19 -2.44 -11.00
N ILE A 193 -8.83 -3.56 -10.40
CA ILE A 193 -7.43 -4.01 -10.35
C ILE A 193 -7.15 -4.90 -11.57
N VAL A 194 -6.09 -4.58 -12.28
CA VAL A 194 -5.56 -5.37 -13.40
C VAL A 194 -4.23 -5.99 -12.97
N LEU A 195 -4.17 -7.32 -12.96
CA LEU A 195 -2.93 -8.04 -12.73
C LEU A 195 -2.20 -8.20 -14.08
N GLY A 196 -1.03 -7.56 -14.20
CA GLY A 196 -0.22 -7.59 -15.42
C GLY A 196 0.88 -6.55 -15.41
N ASP A 197 1.81 -6.69 -16.35
CA ASP A 197 2.86 -5.69 -16.57
C ASP A 197 2.26 -4.42 -17.17
N ALA A 198 2.50 -3.27 -16.57
CA ALA A 198 1.93 -2.00 -17.01
C ALA A 198 2.30 -1.66 -18.47
N VAL A 199 3.51 -2.05 -18.92
CA VAL A 199 3.93 -1.84 -20.32
C VAL A 199 3.00 -2.58 -21.30
N GLU A 200 2.57 -3.77 -20.96
CA GLU A 200 1.67 -4.55 -21.81
C GLU A 200 0.20 -4.14 -21.61
N VAL A 201 -0.19 -3.92 -20.34
CA VAL A 201 -1.57 -3.53 -20.03
C VAL A 201 -1.97 -2.23 -20.72
N LEU A 202 -1.11 -1.21 -20.73
CA LEU A 202 -1.42 0.08 -21.35
C LEU A 202 -1.72 -0.06 -22.84
N LYS A 203 -1.05 -0.96 -23.56
CA LYS A 203 -1.29 -1.18 -25.00
C LYS A 203 -2.70 -1.69 -25.29
N GLU A 204 -3.33 -2.37 -24.32
CA GLU A 204 -4.69 -2.92 -24.43
C GLU A 204 -5.79 -1.92 -24.01
N LEU A 205 -5.41 -0.77 -23.39
CA LEU A 205 -6.35 0.28 -22.99
C LEU A 205 -6.74 1.16 -24.16
N GLU A 206 -7.99 1.69 -24.14
CA GLU A 206 -8.47 2.59 -25.16
C GLU A 206 -7.76 3.96 -25.12
N SER A 207 -7.66 4.60 -26.27
CA SER A 207 -7.14 5.97 -26.35
C SER A 207 -8.14 6.96 -25.74
N GLU A 208 -7.62 8.00 -25.09
CA GLU A 208 -8.45 9.09 -24.52
C GLU A 208 -9.53 8.59 -23.53
N GLU A 209 -9.24 7.53 -22.75
CA GLU A 209 -10.15 6.94 -21.79
C GLU A 209 -10.10 7.65 -20.41
N TYR A 210 -8.92 8.11 -19.98
CA TYR A 210 -8.70 8.62 -18.62
C TYR A 210 -8.60 10.15 -18.57
N ASP A 211 -9.20 10.70 -17.51
CA ASP A 211 -9.12 12.14 -17.20
C ASP A 211 -7.85 12.49 -16.42
N ALA A 212 -7.26 11.51 -15.75
CA ALA A 212 -6.02 11.66 -15.02
C ALA A 212 -5.24 10.32 -14.98
N VAL A 213 -3.92 10.43 -14.91
CA VAL A 213 -3.01 9.30 -14.67
C VAL A 213 -2.17 9.60 -13.44
N PHE A 214 -2.16 8.68 -12.50
CA PHE A 214 -1.25 8.67 -11.36
C PHE A 214 -0.15 7.63 -11.62
N HIS A 215 1.10 8.08 -11.68
CA HIS A 215 2.26 7.25 -11.97
C HIS A 215 3.29 7.38 -10.85
N ASP A 216 3.28 6.43 -9.92
CA ASP A 216 4.22 6.33 -8.80
C ASP A 216 5.01 5.01 -8.88
N PRO A 217 5.90 4.88 -9.89
CA PRO A 217 6.59 3.64 -10.19
C PRO A 217 7.71 3.35 -9.17
N PRO A 218 8.18 2.10 -9.10
CA PRO A 218 9.44 1.78 -8.45
C PRO A 218 10.58 2.63 -9.01
N ARG A 219 11.68 2.76 -8.24
CA ARG A 219 12.84 3.54 -8.67
C ARG A 219 13.34 3.09 -10.06
N TYR A 220 13.87 4.02 -10.83
CA TYR A 220 14.39 3.79 -12.17
C TYR A 220 15.33 2.57 -12.28
N SER A 221 16.16 2.33 -11.28
CA SER A 221 17.06 1.16 -11.23
C SER A 221 16.34 -0.18 -11.14
N LEU A 222 15.05 -0.20 -10.79
CA LEU A 222 14.24 -1.40 -10.62
C LEU A 222 13.21 -1.60 -11.74
N ALA A 223 12.80 -0.51 -12.40
CA ALA A 223 11.73 -0.51 -13.40
C ALA A 223 11.99 0.60 -14.45
N GLY A 224 13.15 0.57 -15.08
CA GLY A 224 13.59 1.58 -16.06
C GLY A 224 12.64 1.72 -17.25
N GLU A 225 11.97 0.65 -17.65
CA GLU A 225 10.97 0.59 -18.71
C GLU A 225 9.81 1.56 -18.48
N LEU A 226 9.39 1.76 -17.22
CA LEU A 226 8.30 2.67 -16.83
C LEU A 226 8.69 4.17 -16.94
N TYR A 227 9.94 4.44 -17.26
CA TYR A 227 10.48 5.78 -17.49
C TYR A 227 10.90 6.01 -18.94
N SER A 228 10.57 5.06 -19.84
CA SER A 228 10.90 5.12 -21.25
C SER A 228 9.96 6.09 -21.99
N ARG A 229 10.43 6.58 -23.14
CA ARG A 229 9.62 7.42 -24.04
C ARG A 229 8.42 6.64 -24.58
N GLU A 230 8.61 5.37 -24.87
CA GLU A 230 7.57 4.47 -25.36
C GLU A 230 6.45 4.33 -24.33
N PHE A 231 6.81 4.14 -23.05
CA PHE A 231 5.84 4.08 -21.98
C PHE A 231 5.09 5.41 -21.79
N TYR A 232 5.79 6.52 -21.84
CA TYR A 232 5.15 7.84 -21.78
C TYR A 232 4.24 8.11 -22.97
N SER A 233 4.55 7.58 -24.16
CA SER A 233 3.66 7.67 -25.32
C SER A 233 2.34 6.95 -25.07
N GLU A 234 2.38 5.78 -24.41
CA GLU A 234 1.15 5.07 -24.02
C GLU A 234 0.37 5.83 -22.94
N LEU A 235 1.04 6.41 -21.93
CA LEU A 235 0.37 7.27 -20.94
C LEU A 235 -0.31 8.47 -21.60
N TYR A 236 0.35 9.09 -22.58
CA TYR A 236 -0.22 10.22 -23.34
C TYR A 236 -1.42 9.78 -24.19
N ARG A 237 -1.32 8.62 -24.86
CA ARG A 237 -2.39 8.08 -25.70
C ARG A 237 -3.67 7.78 -24.93
N VAL A 238 -3.57 7.20 -23.73
CA VAL A 238 -4.73 6.84 -22.91
C VAL A 238 -5.35 8.03 -22.18
N LEU A 239 -4.63 9.15 -22.05
CA LEU A 239 -5.13 10.38 -21.47
C LEU A 239 -6.02 11.12 -22.47
N LYS A 240 -7.14 11.65 -21.98
CA LYS A 240 -7.97 12.61 -22.70
C LYS A 240 -7.22 13.92 -22.91
N ARG A 241 -7.62 14.66 -23.93
CA ARG A 241 -7.09 16.03 -24.14
C ARG A 241 -7.33 16.88 -22.90
N GLY A 242 -6.28 17.54 -22.42
CA GLY A 242 -6.29 18.31 -21.17
C GLY A 242 -6.32 17.45 -19.90
N GLY A 243 -6.17 16.14 -20.03
CA GLY A 243 -5.96 15.22 -18.90
C GLY A 243 -4.64 15.50 -18.19
N LYS A 244 -4.52 15.06 -16.93
CA LYS A 244 -3.35 15.33 -16.09
C LYS A 244 -2.57 14.07 -15.79
N LEU A 245 -1.25 14.15 -15.88
CA LEU A 245 -0.31 13.15 -15.39
C LEU A 245 0.35 13.64 -14.10
N PHE A 246 0.26 12.86 -13.02
CA PHE A 246 1.20 12.95 -11.91
C PHE A 246 2.27 11.88 -12.11
N HIS A 247 3.54 12.25 -12.02
CA HIS A 247 4.64 11.31 -12.07
C HIS A 247 5.62 11.55 -10.92
N TYR A 248 5.77 10.56 -10.04
CA TYR A 248 6.75 10.61 -8.97
C TYR A 248 8.12 10.18 -9.49
N THR A 249 9.11 11.04 -9.35
CA THR A 249 10.49 10.83 -9.83
C THR A 249 11.51 10.67 -8.71
N GLY A 250 11.05 10.56 -7.46
CA GLY A 250 11.91 10.53 -6.28
C GLY A 250 12.17 11.91 -5.68
N GLU A 251 12.97 11.94 -4.61
CA GLU A 251 13.28 13.20 -3.90
C GLU A 251 14.26 14.09 -4.71
N PRO A 252 13.88 15.34 -5.01
CA PRO A 252 14.71 16.24 -5.80
C PRO A 252 15.96 16.76 -5.07
N SER A 253 16.07 16.57 -3.75
CA SER A 253 17.12 17.14 -2.91
C SER A 253 18.49 16.48 -3.03
N LYS A 254 18.62 15.34 -3.71
CA LYS A 254 19.91 14.68 -3.94
C LYS A 254 20.48 15.13 -5.27
N HIS A 255 21.66 15.73 -5.26
CA HIS A 255 22.36 16.25 -6.45
C HIS A 255 22.42 15.28 -7.65
N SER A 256 22.42 13.98 -7.43
CA SER A 256 22.37 12.93 -8.46
C SER A 256 21.05 12.85 -9.24
N ASN A 257 19.96 13.44 -8.74
CA ASN A 257 18.64 13.32 -9.34
C ASN A 257 18.31 14.44 -10.35
N ILE A 258 19.06 15.54 -10.37
CA ILE A 258 18.75 16.70 -11.25
C ILE A 258 18.85 16.31 -12.73
N SER A 259 19.88 15.57 -13.14
CA SER A 259 20.04 15.12 -14.53
C SER A 259 18.97 14.10 -14.90
N PHE A 260 18.59 13.23 -13.97
CA PHE A 260 17.53 12.25 -14.17
C PHE A 260 16.17 12.93 -14.36
N ILE A 261 15.81 13.87 -13.48
CA ILE A 261 14.54 14.63 -13.56
C ILE A 261 14.46 15.42 -14.89
N LYS A 262 15.57 16.06 -15.30
CA LYS A 262 15.64 16.75 -16.60
C LYS A 262 15.43 15.77 -17.76
N GLY A 263 15.98 14.56 -17.67
CA GLY A 263 15.78 13.51 -18.66
C GLY A 263 14.35 13.00 -18.73
N VAL A 264 13.69 12.84 -17.58
CA VAL A 264 12.26 12.49 -17.51
C VAL A 264 11.41 13.60 -18.13
N LYS A 265 11.62 14.86 -17.72
CA LYS A 265 10.89 16.02 -18.25
C LYS A 265 11.02 16.09 -19.77
N ARG A 266 12.24 16.03 -20.31
CA ARG A 266 12.48 16.05 -21.76
C ARG A 266 11.71 14.95 -22.50
N ARG A 267 11.71 13.70 -22.00
CA ARG A 267 10.98 12.61 -22.65
C ARG A 267 9.47 12.81 -22.61
N LEU A 268 8.94 13.39 -21.54
CA LEU A 268 7.52 13.76 -21.44
C LEU A 268 7.16 14.86 -22.44
N GLU A 269 7.98 15.91 -22.55
CA GLU A 269 7.80 17.01 -23.53
C GLU A 269 7.89 16.49 -24.98
N GLU A 270 8.84 15.60 -25.28
CA GLU A 270 8.97 14.95 -26.61
C GLU A 270 7.75 14.14 -27.02
N VAL A 271 6.96 13.65 -26.08
CA VAL A 271 5.72 12.90 -26.30
C VAL A 271 4.50 13.81 -26.43
N GLY A 272 4.58 15.05 -25.92
CA GLY A 272 3.51 16.04 -26.03
C GLY A 272 2.92 16.52 -24.70
N PHE A 273 3.48 16.09 -23.55
CA PHE A 273 3.11 16.67 -22.26
C PHE A 273 3.68 18.09 -22.13
N GLU A 274 2.91 19.00 -21.51
CA GLU A 274 3.27 20.39 -21.23
C GLU A 274 3.69 20.57 -19.76
#